data_488c5d9392c86535f7c247405bd28aea
#
_entry.id   488c5d9392c86535f7c247405bd28aea
#
_cell.length_a   1.000
_cell.length_b   1.000
_cell.length_c   1.000
_cell.angle_alpha   90.00
_cell.angle_beta   90.00
_cell.angle_gamma   90.00
#
_symmetry.space_group_name_H-M   'P 1'
#
loop_
_entity.id
_entity.type
_entity.pdbx_description
1 polymer ?
#
loop_
_entity_poly.entity_id
_entity_poly.type
_entity_poly.pdbx_seq_one_letter_code
_entity_poly.pdbx_strand_id
1 'polypeptide(L)'
;MRFPTFQKLAVALSIATFGVVAPFTHTMAQTNAQPQKLTGSAALFAEGQSTEAKQADAYFDNYPFRSGEVIEKLRLHFATLGVPHRNAQGEIDNAVLVLHWTDASGGALLTPNYIKALFAPGRPLDASRYYLIFPDNVGHGLSSKPSDGLKAKFPNYGYNDMVDLQHKLVTETLGIRRLHAIVGMSMGGMNAWQWAEAYPDAMDGIMPVVALPTKISGRNLLWRRIVIEGIRTDPDWKNGNYDLPPAGWLKGYAVLRMMIDGVQHLQAEIPNGAAADRIMAGLREQASSIDANDTLYALKSSGDYDPEPNLTAIKTKVLALNFGDDEFNPEGVHLLGPLIRKVHDGHAVVQPGSDRSFGHLTMAHPELWANHVADFMRELGDNPKKERQSK
;
A
#
# COMPACT_ATOMS: atom_id res chain seq x y z
N MET A 1 36.69 -9.82 -38.66
CA MET A 1 35.40 -10.18 -38.09
C MET A 1 34.64 -8.89 -37.82
N ARG A 2 33.53 -8.66 -38.56
CA ARG A 2 32.71 -7.45 -38.46
C ARG A 2 31.57 -7.70 -37.49
N PHE A 3 31.46 -6.84 -36.47
CA PHE A 3 30.32 -6.84 -35.52
C PHE A 3 29.13 -6.09 -36.16
N PRO A 4 27.89 -6.58 -35.99
CA PRO A 4 26.71 -5.89 -36.52
C PRO A 4 26.34 -4.70 -35.63
N THR A 5 25.97 -3.62 -36.28
CA THR A 5 25.47 -2.36 -35.73
C THR A 5 24.11 -2.58 -35.05
N PHE A 6 24.00 -2.31 -33.75
CA PHE A 6 22.73 -2.25 -33.05
C PHE A 6 21.98 -0.96 -33.41
N GLN A 7 20.79 -1.11 -34.01
CA GLN A 7 19.84 -0.04 -34.21
C GLN A 7 19.36 0.47 -32.84
N LYS A 8 19.48 1.78 -32.61
CA LYS A 8 18.93 2.47 -31.45
C LYS A 8 17.40 2.46 -31.53
N LEU A 9 16.77 1.60 -30.75
CA LEU A 9 15.34 1.71 -30.46
C LEU A 9 15.19 2.74 -29.32
N ALA A 10 14.72 3.93 -29.65
CA ALA A 10 14.35 4.94 -28.66
C ALA A 10 13.06 4.46 -27.98
N VAL A 11 13.20 3.82 -26.83
CA VAL A 11 12.08 3.56 -25.93
C VAL A 11 11.78 4.87 -25.23
N ALA A 12 10.64 5.46 -25.58
CA ALA A 12 10.09 6.60 -24.83
C ALA A 12 9.75 6.11 -23.42
N LEU A 13 10.58 6.48 -22.46
CA LEU A 13 10.38 6.18 -21.05
C LEU A 13 9.22 7.04 -20.54
N SER A 14 8.03 6.47 -20.46
CA SER A 14 6.95 7.06 -19.67
C SER A 14 7.34 6.96 -18.21
N ILE A 15 7.93 8.02 -17.67
CA ILE A 15 8.11 8.20 -16.24
C ILE A 15 6.71 8.13 -15.64
N ALA A 16 6.44 7.11 -14.81
CA ALA A 16 5.27 7.09 -13.97
C ALA A 16 5.41 8.28 -13.01
N THR A 17 4.81 9.41 -13.40
CA THR A 17 4.67 10.56 -12.52
C THR A 17 3.81 10.11 -11.34
N PHE A 18 4.43 9.92 -10.19
CA PHE A 18 3.73 10.03 -8.92
C PHE A 18 2.96 11.35 -8.98
N GLY A 19 1.64 11.29 -8.79
CA GLY A 19 0.73 12.37 -9.09
C GLY A 19 1.24 13.72 -8.60
N VAL A 20 1.41 14.64 -9.54
CA VAL A 20 1.69 16.05 -9.27
C VAL A 20 0.48 16.61 -8.53
N VAL A 21 0.63 16.84 -7.23
CA VAL A 21 -0.26 17.70 -6.46
C VAL A 21 0.07 19.13 -6.88
N ALA A 22 -0.84 19.79 -7.57
CA ALA A 22 -0.71 21.21 -7.89
C ALA A 22 -0.56 22.05 -6.61
N PRO A 23 0.24 23.13 -6.60
CA PRO A 23 0.41 23.96 -5.43
C PRO A 23 -0.91 24.67 -5.09
N PHE A 24 -1.51 24.33 -3.96
CA PHE A 24 -2.65 25.06 -3.41
C PHE A 24 -2.15 26.30 -2.68
N THR A 25 -2.44 27.46 -3.21
CA THR A 25 -2.38 28.74 -2.48
C THR A 25 -3.48 28.73 -1.41
N HIS A 26 -3.10 28.87 -0.15
CA HIS A 26 -4.01 28.94 0.98
C HIS A 26 -4.84 30.21 0.91
N THR A 27 -6.12 30.06 0.55
CA THR A 27 -7.15 31.02 0.93
C THR A 27 -8.13 30.29 1.84
N MET A 28 -8.18 30.71 3.12
CA MET A 28 -9.15 30.20 4.09
C MET A 28 -10.57 30.59 3.62
N ALA A 29 -11.28 29.64 3.06
CA ALA A 29 -12.73 29.72 2.89
C ALA A 29 -13.31 28.37 3.33
N GLN A 30 -14.12 28.42 4.41
CA GLN A 30 -14.98 27.29 4.77
C GLN A 30 -15.96 27.07 3.61
N THR A 31 -15.71 26.06 2.80
CA THR A 31 -16.68 25.60 1.82
C THR A 31 -17.02 24.15 2.16
N ASN A 32 -18.31 23.85 2.26
CA ASN A 32 -18.87 22.52 2.26
C ASN A 32 -18.28 21.75 1.07
N ALA A 33 -17.21 20.97 1.32
CA ALA A 33 -16.57 20.19 0.29
C ALA A 33 -17.49 19.03 -0.07
N GLN A 34 -18.13 19.12 -1.23
CA GLN A 34 -18.68 17.94 -1.88
C GLN A 34 -17.54 16.98 -2.20
N PRO A 35 -17.75 15.64 -2.14
CA PRO A 35 -16.71 14.68 -2.45
C PRO A 35 -16.15 14.93 -3.85
N GLN A 36 -14.84 15.16 -3.93
CA GLN A 36 -14.16 15.39 -5.20
C GLN A 36 -14.19 14.09 -6.02
N LYS A 37 -14.78 14.13 -7.21
CA LYS A 37 -14.73 13.02 -8.16
C LYS A 37 -13.29 12.79 -8.59
N LEU A 38 -12.82 11.53 -8.53
CA LEU A 38 -11.56 11.13 -9.16
C LEU A 38 -11.72 11.24 -10.69
N THR A 39 -11.29 12.38 -11.23
CA THR A 39 -11.30 12.59 -12.68
C THR A 39 -10.12 11.88 -13.30
N GLY A 40 -10.35 10.77 -13.98
CA GLY A 40 -9.31 10.03 -14.72
C GLY A 40 -9.55 8.53 -14.83
N SER A 41 -10.25 7.92 -13.90
CA SER A 41 -10.54 6.48 -13.96
C SER A 41 -11.77 6.12 -14.81
N ALA A 42 -12.71 7.05 -15.01
CA ALA A 42 -13.95 6.81 -15.73
C ALA A 42 -13.75 6.49 -17.23
N ALA A 43 -12.69 6.99 -17.85
CA ALA A 43 -12.42 6.80 -19.28
C ALA A 43 -11.96 5.38 -19.67
N LEU A 44 -11.67 4.50 -18.69
CA LEU A 44 -11.15 3.17 -18.95
C LEU A 44 -12.21 2.07 -18.98
N PHE A 45 -13.46 2.39 -18.62
CA PHE A 45 -14.56 1.44 -18.62
C PHE A 45 -15.48 1.66 -19.83
N ALA A 46 -15.83 0.58 -20.51
CA ALA A 46 -16.74 0.62 -21.65
C ALA A 46 -18.13 1.15 -21.26
N GLU A 47 -18.80 1.82 -22.19
CA GLU A 47 -20.12 2.42 -22.02
C GLU A 47 -21.14 1.46 -21.36
N GLY A 48 -21.71 1.87 -20.23
CA GLY A 48 -22.85 1.20 -19.60
C GLY A 48 -22.68 0.77 -18.14
N GLN A 49 -21.48 0.76 -17.57
CA GLN A 49 -21.27 0.49 -16.13
C GLN A 49 -20.49 1.64 -15.52
N SER A 50 -21.15 2.45 -14.68
CA SER A 50 -20.48 3.49 -13.88
C SER A 50 -19.62 2.81 -12.83
N THR A 51 -18.33 2.73 -13.09
CA THR A 51 -17.30 2.23 -12.19
C THR A 51 -16.41 3.38 -11.71
N GLU A 52 -16.99 4.56 -11.49
CA GLU A 52 -16.29 5.65 -10.81
C GLU A 52 -16.05 5.27 -9.35
N ALA A 53 -14.80 5.41 -8.89
CA ALA A 53 -14.49 5.26 -7.48
C ALA A 53 -15.21 6.33 -6.66
N LYS A 54 -15.92 5.90 -5.61
CA LYS A 54 -16.61 6.79 -4.66
C LYS A 54 -15.70 7.02 -3.48
N GLN A 55 -15.51 8.28 -3.10
CA GLN A 55 -14.75 8.67 -1.91
C GLN A 55 -15.69 9.01 -0.77
N ALA A 56 -15.28 8.66 0.45
CA ALA A 56 -15.99 8.99 1.68
C ALA A 56 -15.04 9.04 2.87
N ASP A 57 -15.53 9.60 3.98
CA ASP A 57 -14.85 9.66 5.25
C ASP A 57 -15.65 8.89 6.31
N ALA A 58 -14.96 8.08 7.11
CA ALA A 58 -15.46 7.56 8.38
C ALA A 58 -14.86 8.39 9.53
N TYR A 59 -15.66 8.64 10.56
CA TYR A 59 -15.23 9.38 11.73
C TYR A 59 -15.37 8.54 12.98
N PHE A 60 -14.32 8.55 13.82
CA PHE A 60 -14.30 7.85 15.10
C PHE A 60 -14.04 8.87 16.21
N ASP A 61 -15.03 9.04 17.07
CA ASP A 61 -14.96 10.00 18.17
C ASP A 61 -14.12 9.43 19.33
N ASN A 62 -13.25 10.29 19.89
CA ASN A 62 -12.38 9.96 21.01
C ASN A 62 -11.60 8.66 20.82
N TYR A 63 -11.02 8.46 19.63
CA TYR A 63 -10.31 7.23 19.31
C TYR A 63 -9.03 7.09 20.16
N PRO A 64 -8.93 6.03 21.00
CA PRO A 64 -7.76 5.77 21.80
C PRO A 64 -6.76 4.93 21.00
N PHE A 65 -5.57 5.49 20.78
CA PHE A 65 -4.46 4.72 20.23
C PHE A 65 -3.85 3.79 21.27
N ARG A 66 -3.19 2.74 20.82
CA ARG A 66 -2.47 1.80 21.72
C ARG A 66 -1.34 2.47 22.52
N SER A 67 -0.86 3.63 22.06
CA SER A 67 0.05 4.50 22.82
C SER A 67 -0.60 5.17 24.07
N GLY A 68 -1.92 5.11 24.20
CA GLY A 68 -2.70 5.78 25.24
C GLY A 68 -3.10 7.21 24.89
N GLU A 69 -2.65 7.74 23.77
CA GLU A 69 -3.03 9.07 23.27
C GLU A 69 -4.40 8.98 22.54
N VAL A 70 -5.12 10.10 22.48
CA VAL A 70 -6.50 10.15 21.93
C VAL A 70 -6.61 11.25 20.88
N ILE A 71 -7.34 10.98 19.80
CA ILE A 71 -7.85 12.02 18.87
C ILE A 71 -9.36 12.14 19.08
N GLU A 72 -9.84 13.35 19.39
CA GLU A 72 -11.27 13.62 19.64
C GLU A 72 -12.15 13.26 18.45
N LYS A 73 -11.70 13.55 17.22
CA LYS A 73 -12.40 13.23 15.99
C LYS A 73 -11.43 12.74 14.93
N LEU A 74 -11.19 11.43 14.92
CA LEU A 74 -10.32 10.80 13.94
C LEU A 74 -11.07 10.60 12.64
N ARG A 75 -10.52 11.11 11.53
CA ARG A 75 -11.00 10.86 10.17
C ARG A 75 -10.23 9.71 9.55
N LEU A 76 -10.94 8.73 9.02
CA LEU A 76 -10.41 7.72 8.13
C LEU A 76 -11.04 7.88 6.75
N HIS A 77 -10.25 8.33 5.78
CA HIS A 77 -10.67 8.47 4.40
C HIS A 77 -10.61 7.13 3.69
N PHE A 78 -11.52 6.89 2.75
CA PHE A 78 -11.50 5.69 1.91
C PHE A 78 -12.18 5.93 0.57
N ALA A 79 -11.79 5.13 -0.42
CA ALA A 79 -12.49 5.03 -1.68
C ALA A 79 -13.10 3.64 -1.84
N THR A 80 -14.16 3.53 -2.65
CA THR A 80 -14.75 2.26 -3.05
C THR A 80 -14.97 2.20 -4.55
N LEU A 81 -14.83 0.99 -5.13
CA LEU A 81 -15.06 0.72 -6.54
C LEU A 81 -15.94 -0.53 -6.66
N GLY A 82 -16.90 -0.53 -7.59
CA GLY A 82 -17.89 -1.58 -7.68
C GLY A 82 -19.07 -1.40 -6.72
N VAL A 83 -19.90 -2.43 -6.57
CA VAL A 83 -21.11 -2.38 -5.74
C VAL A 83 -21.17 -3.58 -4.79
N PRO A 84 -21.66 -3.40 -3.54
CA PRO A 84 -21.84 -4.50 -2.63
C PRO A 84 -22.94 -5.43 -3.13
N HIS A 85 -22.63 -6.73 -3.22
CA HIS A 85 -23.60 -7.78 -3.41
C HIS A 85 -24.05 -8.30 -2.03
N ARG A 86 -25.35 -8.52 -1.86
CA ARG A 86 -25.92 -9.09 -0.63
C ARG A 86 -26.44 -10.50 -0.88
N ASN A 87 -25.99 -11.43 -0.04
CA ASN A 87 -26.47 -12.80 -0.07
C ASN A 87 -27.92 -12.93 0.46
N ALA A 88 -28.48 -14.13 0.46
CA ALA A 88 -29.83 -14.39 0.92
C ALA A 88 -30.07 -14.02 2.41
N GLN A 89 -29.02 -13.88 3.21
CA GLN A 89 -29.05 -13.44 4.60
C GLN A 89 -28.90 -11.93 4.74
N GLY A 90 -28.79 -11.19 3.62
CA GLY A 90 -28.59 -9.73 3.59
C GLY A 90 -27.15 -9.28 3.88
N GLU A 91 -26.21 -10.22 4.04
CA GLU A 91 -24.79 -9.92 4.30
C GLU A 91 -24.05 -9.60 3.00
N ILE A 92 -23.13 -8.63 3.04
CA ILE A 92 -22.22 -8.36 1.91
C ILE A 92 -21.20 -9.49 1.82
N ASP A 93 -21.11 -10.15 0.66
CA ASP A 93 -20.29 -11.35 0.47
C ASP A 93 -19.24 -11.23 -0.65
N ASN A 94 -19.14 -10.07 -1.31
CA ASN A 94 -18.20 -9.82 -2.40
C ASN A 94 -17.17 -8.72 -2.09
N ALA A 95 -16.99 -8.37 -0.81
CA ALA A 95 -16.11 -7.28 -0.43
C ALA A 95 -14.63 -7.71 -0.41
N VAL A 96 -13.78 -6.90 -1.04
CA VAL A 96 -12.31 -7.07 -1.05
C VAL A 96 -11.67 -5.79 -0.52
N LEU A 97 -10.81 -5.94 0.49
CA LEU A 97 -10.01 -4.85 1.04
C LEU A 97 -8.66 -4.78 0.30
N VAL A 98 -8.33 -3.63 -0.27
CA VAL A 98 -7.09 -3.43 -1.04
C VAL A 98 -6.24 -2.36 -0.34
N LEU A 99 -5.06 -2.75 0.16
CA LEU A 99 -4.26 -1.95 1.09
C LEU A 99 -2.99 -1.41 0.44
N HIS A 100 -2.77 -0.10 0.60
CA HIS A 100 -1.64 0.63 0.01
C HIS A 100 -0.34 0.45 0.81
N TRP A 101 0.78 0.88 0.21
CA TRP A 101 2.13 0.87 0.82
C TRP A 101 2.45 2.14 1.61
N THR A 102 3.59 2.16 2.31
CA THR A 102 4.10 3.31 3.09
C THR A 102 4.18 4.57 2.22
N ASP A 103 3.82 5.71 2.78
CA ASP A 103 3.79 7.04 2.13
C ASP A 103 2.87 7.12 0.89
N ALA A 104 1.90 6.19 0.76
CA ALA A 104 0.88 6.21 -0.28
C ALA A 104 -0.53 6.44 0.31
N SER A 105 -1.54 6.23 -0.50
CA SER A 105 -2.95 6.29 -0.14
C SER A 105 -3.75 5.26 -0.94
N GLY A 106 -5.01 5.04 -0.60
CA GLY A 106 -5.94 4.24 -1.40
C GLY A 106 -6.04 4.75 -2.84
N GLY A 107 -5.91 6.06 -3.04
CA GLY A 107 -5.88 6.68 -4.37
C GLY A 107 -4.72 6.23 -5.25
N ALA A 108 -3.58 5.86 -4.68
CA ALA A 108 -2.44 5.33 -5.44
C ALA A 108 -2.76 3.99 -6.12
N LEU A 109 -3.74 3.25 -5.62
CA LEU A 109 -4.23 1.99 -6.17
C LEU A 109 -5.32 2.19 -7.24
N LEU A 110 -5.80 3.41 -7.43
CA LEU A 110 -6.82 3.77 -8.42
C LEU A 110 -6.22 4.45 -9.67
N THR A 111 -4.93 4.24 -9.90
CA THR A 111 -4.27 4.71 -11.13
C THR A 111 -4.71 3.89 -12.36
N PRO A 112 -4.60 4.45 -13.58
CA PRO A 112 -4.94 3.74 -14.81
C PRO A 112 -4.28 2.37 -14.93
N ASN A 113 -3.04 2.22 -14.45
CA ASN A 113 -2.30 0.97 -14.51
C ASN A 113 -2.93 -0.12 -13.63
N TYR A 114 -3.23 0.20 -12.36
CA TYR A 114 -3.92 -0.72 -11.45
C TYR A 114 -5.31 -1.07 -11.94
N ILE A 115 -6.09 -0.08 -12.38
CA ILE A 115 -7.44 -0.31 -12.91
C ILE A 115 -7.39 -1.28 -14.08
N LYS A 116 -6.53 -1.02 -15.07
CA LYS A 116 -6.39 -1.86 -16.27
C LYS A 116 -5.93 -3.28 -15.94
N ALA A 117 -5.01 -3.43 -15.00
CA ALA A 117 -4.41 -4.73 -14.71
C ALA A 117 -5.26 -5.59 -13.77
N LEU A 118 -5.94 -4.97 -12.78
CA LEU A 118 -6.61 -5.70 -11.70
C LEU A 118 -8.12 -5.50 -11.63
N PHE A 119 -8.65 -4.29 -11.93
CA PHE A 119 -10.02 -3.93 -11.56
C PHE A 119 -10.99 -3.81 -12.73
N ALA A 120 -10.49 -3.70 -13.98
CA ALA A 120 -11.32 -3.66 -15.19
C ALA A 120 -12.11 -4.96 -15.38
N PRO A 121 -13.20 -4.95 -16.19
CA PRO A 121 -13.96 -6.16 -16.52
C PRO A 121 -13.08 -7.32 -16.99
N GLY A 122 -13.30 -8.51 -16.42
CA GLY A 122 -12.53 -9.72 -16.71
C GLY A 122 -11.13 -9.77 -16.08
N ARG A 123 -10.77 -8.82 -15.24
CA ARG A 123 -9.52 -8.81 -14.46
C ARG A 123 -9.69 -9.51 -13.10
N PRO A 124 -8.58 -9.86 -12.42
CA PRO A 124 -8.65 -10.66 -11.20
C PRO A 124 -9.57 -10.11 -10.11
N LEU A 125 -9.60 -8.80 -9.94
CA LEU A 125 -10.45 -8.07 -8.98
C LEU A 125 -11.48 -7.20 -9.72
N ASP A 126 -12.14 -7.79 -10.71
CA ASP A 126 -13.15 -7.14 -11.55
C ASP A 126 -14.20 -6.39 -10.71
N ALA A 127 -14.24 -5.06 -10.84
CA ALA A 127 -15.14 -4.19 -10.10
C ALA A 127 -16.63 -4.39 -10.44
N SER A 128 -16.96 -5.11 -11.53
CA SER A 128 -18.34 -5.54 -11.79
C SER A 128 -18.79 -6.72 -10.93
N ARG A 129 -17.83 -7.43 -10.32
CA ARG A 129 -18.06 -8.62 -9.48
C ARG A 129 -17.78 -8.36 -8.01
N TYR A 130 -16.75 -7.58 -7.71
CA TYR A 130 -16.28 -7.33 -6.36
C TYR A 130 -16.58 -5.89 -5.92
N TYR A 131 -16.84 -5.74 -4.63
CA TYR A 131 -16.90 -4.46 -3.95
C TYR A 131 -15.54 -4.17 -3.34
N LEU A 132 -14.73 -3.36 -4.02
CA LEU A 132 -13.35 -3.06 -3.66
C LEU A 132 -13.32 -1.85 -2.73
N ILE A 133 -12.55 -1.94 -1.65
CA ILE A 133 -12.44 -0.93 -0.60
C ILE A 133 -10.97 -0.55 -0.45
N PHE A 134 -10.67 0.74 -0.55
CA PHE A 134 -9.33 1.32 -0.55
C PHE A 134 -9.23 2.36 0.57
N PRO A 135 -8.95 1.96 1.83
CA PRO A 135 -8.75 2.93 2.89
C PRO A 135 -7.42 3.67 2.74
N ASP A 136 -7.40 4.94 3.13
CA ASP A 136 -6.17 5.62 3.51
C ASP A 136 -5.90 5.28 4.97
N ASN A 137 -4.76 4.70 5.28
CA ASN A 137 -4.41 4.42 6.66
C ASN A 137 -4.29 5.70 7.48
N VAL A 138 -4.50 5.63 8.79
CA VAL A 138 -4.17 6.74 9.69
C VAL A 138 -2.71 7.16 9.47
N GLY A 139 -2.47 8.45 9.42
CA GLY A 139 -1.14 8.99 9.08
C GLY A 139 -0.86 9.10 7.58
N HIS A 140 -1.80 8.74 6.70
CA HIS A 140 -1.61 8.70 5.25
C HIS A 140 -2.78 9.34 4.49
N GLY A 141 -2.51 9.74 3.26
CA GLY A 141 -3.52 10.22 2.31
C GLY A 141 -4.36 11.38 2.85
N LEU A 142 -5.68 11.20 2.81
CA LEU A 142 -6.66 12.15 3.34
C LEU A 142 -7.17 11.78 4.74
N SER A 143 -6.68 10.68 5.34
CA SER A 143 -6.95 10.35 6.75
C SER A 143 -6.22 11.31 7.69
N SER A 144 -6.65 11.36 8.95
CA SER A 144 -5.98 12.15 9.98
C SER A 144 -4.49 11.80 10.04
N LYS A 145 -3.63 12.82 9.99
CA LYS A 145 -2.17 12.67 9.92
C LYS A 145 -1.43 13.85 10.58
N PRO A 146 -0.15 13.73 10.88
CA PRO A 146 0.65 14.78 11.52
C PRO A 146 0.56 16.14 10.83
N SER A 147 0.63 16.19 9.50
CA SER A 147 0.60 17.44 8.71
C SER A 147 -0.75 18.17 8.76
N ASP A 148 -1.83 17.55 9.25
CA ASP A 148 -3.13 18.19 9.44
C ASP A 148 -3.16 19.22 10.61
N GLY A 149 -2.03 19.47 11.26
CA GLY A 149 -1.88 20.53 12.25
C GLY A 149 -1.23 20.08 13.58
N LEU A 150 -1.36 18.82 13.98
CA LEU A 150 -0.76 18.30 15.21
C LEU A 150 0.77 18.11 15.10
N LYS A 151 1.27 17.88 13.88
CA LYS A 151 2.71 17.73 13.59
C LYS A 151 3.34 16.69 14.53
N ALA A 152 4.44 17.03 15.21
CA ALA A 152 5.10 16.16 16.19
C ALA A 152 4.30 15.90 17.49
N LYS A 153 3.11 16.48 17.63
CA LYS A 153 2.14 16.18 18.71
C LYS A 153 1.05 15.20 18.28
N PHE A 154 1.12 14.70 17.04
CA PHE A 154 0.18 13.67 16.58
C PHE A 154 0.41 12.40 17.43
N PRO A 155 -0.65 11.66 17.82
CA PRO A 155 -0.51 10.41 18.55
C PRO A 155 0.44 9.42 17.86
N ASN A 156 1.24 8.72 18.65
CA ASN A 156 2.01 7.61 18.14
C ASN A 156 1.07 6.46 17.84
N TYR A 157 1.02 6.04 16.60
CA TYR A 157 0.23 4.89 16.14
C TYR A 157 1.13 3.77 15.64
N GLY A 158 0.63 2.55 15.72
CA GLY A 158 1.25 1.36 15.18
C GLY A 158 0.47 0.76 14.01
N TYR A 159 0.98 -0.31 13.43
CA TYR A 159 0.26 -1.08 12.42
C TYR A 159 -0.98 -1.75 13.03
N ASN A 160 -0.93 -2.11 14.31
CA ASN A 160 -2.11 -2.63 15.01
C ASN A 160 -3.23 -1.59 15.08
N ASP A 161 -2.92 -0.29 15.30
CA ASP A 161 -3.92 0.78 15.25
C ASP A 161 -4.49 0.95 13.83
N MET A 162 -3.65 0.82 12.78
CA MET A 162 -4.13 0.86 11.39
C MET A 162 -5.13 -0.27 11.13
N VAL A 163 -4.82 -1.49 11.54
CA VAL A 163 -5.67 -2.68 11.35
C VAL A 163 -6.96 -2.56 12.15
N ASP A 164 -6.91 -2.09 13.39
CA ASP A 164 -8.10 -1.85 14.21
C ASP A 164 -9.03 -0.81 13.56
N LEU A 165 -8.48 0.27 13.01
CA LEU A 165 -9.25 1.30 12.29
C LEU A 165 -9.84 0.78 10.97
N GLN A 166 -9.08 0.01 10.21
CA GLN A 166 -9.57 -0.66 9.00
C GLN A 166 -10.71 -1.63 9.35
N HIS A 167 -10.58 -2.39 10.45
CA HIS A 167 -11.62 -3.30 10.91
C HIS A 167 -12.89 -2.54 11.30
N LYS A 168 -12.78 -1.43 12.03
CA LYS A 168 -13.91 -0.54 12.35
C LYS A 168 -14.56 0.05 11.10
N LEU A 169 -13.78 0.49 10.12
CA LEU A 169 -14.30 0.93 8.82
C LEU A 169 -15.15 -0.17 8.17
N VAL A 170 -14.61 -1.38 8.08
CA VAL A 170 -15.27 -2.51 7.43
C VAL A 170 -16.54 -2.92 8.17
N THR A 171 -16.49 -3.06 9.50
CA THR A 171 -17.59 -3.62 10.30
C THR A 171 -18.61 -2.58 10.73
N GLU A 172 -18.15 -1.43 11.25
CA GLU A 172 -19.04 -0.41 11.85
C GLU A 172 -19.56 0.57 10.80
N THR A 173 -18.70 1.01 9.84
CA THR A 173 -19.10 2.00 8.82
C THR A 173 -19.78 1.34 7.61
N LEU A 174 -19.18 0.26 7.08
CA LEU A 174 -19.66 -0.41 5.86
C LEU A 174 -20.60 -1.59 6.14
N GLY A 175 -20.70 -2.05 7.39
CA GLY A 175 -21.58 -3.16 7.80
C GLY A 175 -21.17 -4.51 7.21
N ILE A 176 -19.88 -4.70 6.93
CA ILE A 176 -19.35 -5.93 6.34
C ILE A 176 -18.82 -6.82 7.46
N ARG A 177 -19.43 -8.00 7.62
CA ARG A 177 -19.04 -8.97 8.66
C ARG A 177 -17.84 -9.82 8.28
N ARG A 178 -17.66 -10.07 6.99
CA ARG A 178 -16.59 -10.91 6.45
C ARG A 178 -16.16 -10.42 5.09
N LEU A 179 -14.87 -10.26 4.89
CA LEU A 179 -14.26 -9.95 3.60
C LEU A 179 -14.06 -11.23 2.79
N HIS A 180 -14.28 -11.16 1.48
CA HIS A 180 -13.89 -12.25 0.59
C HIS A 180 -12.36 -12.34 0.47
N ALA A 181 -11.67 -11.21 0.39
CA ALA A 181 -10.21 -11.17 0.35
C ALA A 181 -9.64 -9.88 0.94
N ILE A 182 -8.37 -9.95 1.37
CA ILE A 182 -7.52 -8.78 1.61
C ILE A 182 -6.30 -8.91 0.70
N VAL A 183 -6.06 -7.92 -0.15
CA VAL A 183 -4.86 -7.82 -0.98
C VAL A 183 -4.09 -6.58 -0.56
N GLY A 184 -2.86 -6.73 -0.10
CA GLY A 184 -2.09 -5.61 0.43
C GLY A 184 -0.65 -5.60 -0.07
N MET A 185 -0.12 -4.42 -0.40
CA MET A 185 1.22 -4.22 -0.91
C MET A 185 2.12 -3.60 0.16
N SER A 186 3.30 -4.18 0.39
CA SER A 186 4.30 -3.70 1.34
C SER A 186 3.70 -3.49 2.75
N MET A 187 3.58 -2.26 3.25
CA MET A 187 2.87 -1.95 4.51
C MET A 187 1.45 -2.55 4.51
N GLY A 188 0.70 -2.42 3.42
CA GLY A 188 -0.62 -3.06 3.29
C GLY A 188 -0.57 -4.58 3.35
N GLY A 189 0.50 -5.20 2.84
CA GLY A 189 0.74 -6.63 3.00
C GLY A 189 1.07 -7.01 4.45
N MET A 190 1.81 -6.16 5.17
CA MET A 190 2.05 -6.32 6.61
C MET A 190 0.74 -6.18 7.41
N ASN A 191 -0.12 -5.21 7.03
CA ASN A 191 -1.45 -5.11 7.63
C ASN A 191 -2.32 -6.35 7.32
N ALA A 192 -2.24 -6.93 6.12
CA ALA A 192 -2.97 -8.15 5.79
C ALA A 192 -2.56 -9.33 6.70
N TRP A 193 -1.28 -9.49 7.01
CA TRP A 193 -0.81 -10.47 8.00
C TRP A 193 -1.40 -10.23 9.39
N GLN A 194 -1.39 -8.97 9.87
CA GLN A 194 -1.97 -8.63 11.18
C GLN A 194 -3.51 -8.77 11.20
N TRP A 195 -4.19 -8.54 10.07
CA TRP A 195 -5.61 -8.84 9.95
C TRP A 195 -5.90 -10.33 10.18
N ALA A 196 -5.12 -11.22 9.55
CA ALA A 196 -5.30 -12.67 9.71
C ALA A 196 -4.98 -13.15 11.13
N GLU A 197 -4.07 -12.46 11.81
CA GLU A 197 -3.72 -12.72 13.22
C GLU A 197 -4.81 -12.22 14.17
N ALA A 198 -5.21 -10.94 14.03
CA ALA A 198 -6.11 -10.27 14.97
C ALA A 198 -7.58 -10.67 14.77
N TYR A 199 -7.98 -10.93 13.52
CA TYR A 199 -9.37 -11.19 13.13
C TYR A 199 -9.49 -12.43 12.24
N PRO A 200 -9.06 -13.63 12.72
CA PRO A 200 -8.88 -14.83 11.88
C PRO A 200 -10.17 -15.34 11.21
N ASP A 201 -11.34 -14.92 11.68
CA ASP A 201 -12.64 -15.31 11.13
C ASP A 201 -13.26 -14.22 10.24
N ALA A 202 -12.57 -13.07 10.04
CA ALA A 202 -13.15 -11.92 9.34
C ALA A 202 -12.89 -11.92 7.82
N MET A 203 -12.13 -12.88 7.26
CA MET A 203 -11.88 -12.98 5.82
C MET A 203 -11.76 -14.43 5.36
N ASP A 204 -11.94 -14.67 4.04
CA ASP A 204 -11.72 -15.97 3.43
C ASP A 204 -10.25 -16.19 3.09
N GLY A 205 -9.54 -15.15 2.65
CA GLY A 205 -8.13 -15.20 2.33
C GLY A 205 -7.40 -13.87 2.39
N ILE A 206 -6.07 -13.93 2.51
CA ILE A 206 -5.18 -12.78 2.39
C ILE A 206 -4.10 -13.01 1.33
N MET A 207 -3.75 -11.95 0.60
CA MET A 207 -2.61 -11.95 -0.32
C MET A 207 -1.68 -10.80 0.03
N PRO A 208 -0.72 -11.02 0.95
CA PRO A 208 0.35 -10.07 1.20
C PRO A 208 1.37 -10.09 0.05
N VAL A 209 1.58 -8.93 -0.56
CA VAL A 209 2.55 -8.71 -1.64
C VAL A 209 3.74 -7.96 -1.09
N VAL A 210 4.95 -8.47 -1.28
CA VAL A 210 6.24 -7.94 -0.80
C VAL A 210 6.25 -7.60 0.70
N ALA A 211 5.74 -8.53 1.52
CA ALA A 211 5.65 -8.39 2.97
C ALA A 211 5.95 -9.72 3.67
N LEU A 212 7.05 -9.79 4.41
CA LEU A 212 7.40 -10.97 5.19
C LEU A 212 6.58 -11.05 6.49
N PRO A 213 6.13 -12.24 6.91
CA PRO A 213 5.37 -12.42 8.14
C PRO A 213 6.28 -12.49 9.39
N THR A 214 7.15 -11.53 9.56
CA THR A 214 8.05 -11.37 10.72
C THR A 214 8.45 -9.91 10.85
N LYS A 215 8.97 -9.54 11.99
CA LYS A 215 9.41 -8.16 12.25
C LYS A 215 10.39 -7.65 11.22
N ILE A 216 10.31 -6.35 10.96
CA ILE A 216 11.24 -5.68 10.05
C ILE A 216 12.65 -5.74 10.63
N SER A 217 13.61 -6.18 9.82
CA SER A 217 15.01 -6.34 10.22
C SER A 217 15.97 -5.96 9.09
N GLY A 218 17.26 -6.08 9.34
CA GLY A 218 18.32 -5.90 8.34
C GLY A 218 18.31 -4.52 7.68
N ARG A 219 18.48 -4.48 6.36
CA ARG A 219 18.55 -3.25 5.57
C ARG A 219 17.28 -2.41 5.66
N ASN A 220 16.10 -3.05 5.66
CA ASN A 220 14.82 -2.35 5.78
C ASN A 220 14.72 -1.59 7.10
N LEU A 221 15.12 -2.21 8.22
CA LEU A 221 15.14 -1.53 9.52
C LEU A 221 16.19 -0.41 9.56
N LEU A 222 17.38 -0.67 9.02
CA LEU A 222 18.47 0.31 9.01
C LEU A 222 18.09 1.56 8.22
N TRP A 223 17.52 1.38 7.01
CA TRP A 223 17.04 2.50 6.20
C TRP A 223 16.00 3.34 6.95
N ARG A 224 15.01 2.71 7.58
CA ARG A 224 14.00 3.43 8.39
C ARG A 224 14.66 4.27 9.48
N ARG A 225 15.68 3.72 10.15
CA ARG A 225 16.44 4.45 11.18
C ARG A 225 17.23 5.62 10.60
N ILE A 226 17.85 5.48 9.43
CA ILE A 226 18.55 6.57 8.74
C ILE A 226 17.59 7.73 8.46
N VAL A 227 16.41 7.46 7.95
CA VAL A 227 15.41 8.50 7.66
C VAL A 227 14.90 9.15 8.95
N ILE A 228 14.49 8.35 9.92
CA ILE A 228 13.98 8.83 11.23
C ILE A 228 15.02 9.71 11.92
N GLU A 229 16.27 9.26 11.97
CA GLU A 229 17.36 9.99 12.60
C GLU A 229 17.71 11.25 11.82
N GLY A 230 17.76 11.15 10.48
CA GLY A 230 17.98 12.28 9.60
C GLY A 230 16.98 13.41 9.79
N ILE A 231 15.70 13.09 10.02
CA ILE A 231 14.67 14.09 10.32
C ILE A 231 14.85 14.64 11.74
N ARG A 232 14.97 13.77 12.75
CA ARG A 232 14.92 14.16 14.17
C ARG A 232 16.14 14.96 14.63
N THR A 233 17.31 14.72 14.05
CA THR A 233 18.54 15.41 14.38
C THR A 233 18.79 16.67 13.55
N ASP A 234 17.95 16.92 12.53
CA ASP A 234 18.06 18.12 11.72
C ASP A 234 17.60 19.36 12.52
N PRO A 235 18.45 20.38 12.70
CA PRO A 235 18.09 21.59 13.42
C PRO A 235 16.87 22.33 12.84
N ASP A 236 16.68 22.22 11.51
CA ASP A 236 15.59 22.89 10.81
C ASP A 236 14.25 22.17 10.97
N TRP A 237 14.23 20.94 11.49
CA TRP A 237 12.98 20.23 11.79
C TRP A 237 12.18 20.88 12.94
N LYS A 238 12.83 21.53 13.90
CA LYS A 238 12.22 22.32 15.00
C LYS A 238 11.08 21.58 15.71
N ASN A 239 11.29 20.29 16.03
CA ASN A 239 10.26 19.41 16.61
C ASN A 239 8.96 19.40 15.79
N GLY A 240 9.07 19.27 14.47
CA GLY A 240 7.95 19.19 13.53
C GLY A 240 7.42 20.54 13.06
N ASN A 241 7.97 21.68 13.53
CA ASN A 241 7.51 23.03 13.15
C ASN A 241 8.46 23.68 12.13
N TYR A 242 8.88 22.94 11.13
CA TYR A 242 9.73 23.42 10.05
C TYR A 242 8.93 24.25 9.03
N ASP A 243 9.63 25.16 8.35
CA ASP A 243 9.09 25.98 7.26
C ASP A 243 9.49 25.41 5.89
N LEU A 244 10.70 24.83 5.81
CA LEU A 244 11.22 24.14 4.63
C LEU A 244 11.59 22.70 5.02
N PRO A 245 11.43 21.74 4.09
CA PRO A 245 11.75 20.35 4.36
C PRO A 245 13.18 20.18 4.92
N PRO A 246 13.36 19.46 6.05
CA PRO A 246 14.67 19.27 6.65
C PRO A 246 15.65 18.62 5.68
N ALA A 247 16.89 19.10 5.66
CA ALA A 247 17.93 18.57 4.78
C ALA A 247 18.22 17.07 5.07
N GLY A 248 18.09 16.67 6.33
CA GLY A 248 18.18 15.26 6.73
C GLY A 248 17.11 14.38 6.10
N TRP A 249 15.88 14.89 5.99
CA TRP A 249 14.79 14.21 5.26
C TRP A 249 15.14 14.06 3.77
N LEU A 250 15.56 15.14 3.10
CA LEU A 250 15.89 15.12 1.67
C LEU A 250 17.00 14.10 1.35
N LYS A 251 18.00 13.97 2.23
CA LYS A 251 19.08 12.98 2.10
C LYS A 251 18.58 11.56 2.38
N GLY A 252 17.76 11.39 3.42
CA GLY A 252 17.19 10.09 3.81
C GLY A 252 16.28 9.52 2.72
N TYR A 253 15.51 10.37 2.05
CA TYR A 253 14.65 9.97 0.94
C TYR A 253 15.44 9.41 -0.25
N ALA A 254 16.63 9.98 -0.53
CA ALA A 254 17.48 9.46 -1.60
C ALA A 254 18.00 8.04 -1.32
N VAL A 255 18.21 7.68 -0.05
CA VAL A 255 18.61 6.30 0.32
C VAL A 255 17.50 5.30 0.01
N LEU A 256 16.23 5.69 0.11
CA LEU A 256 15.09 4.85 -0.25
C LEU A 256 15.22 4.33 -1.70
N ARG A 257 15.65 5.19 -2.63
CA ARG A 257 15.77 4.81 -4.05
C ARG A 257 16.66 3.59 -4.26
N MET A 258 17.74 3.49 -3.48
CA MET A 258 18.68 2.36 -3.56
C MET A 258 18.11 1.06 -3.01
N MET A 259 17.11 1.15 -2.13
CA MET A 259 16.51 -0.01 -1.46
C MET A 259 15.24 -0.51 -2.17
N ILE A 260 14.48 0.42 -2.78
CA ILE A 260 13.14 0.12 -3.28
C ILE A 260 13.18 -0.41 -4.72
N ASP A 261 14.20 -0.06 -5.48
CA ASP A 261 14.32 -0.43 -6.91
C ASP A 261 15.19 -1.65 -7.13
N GLY A 262 14.99 -2.34 -8.27
CA GLY A 262 15.79 -3.49 -8.68
C GLY A 262 17.20 -3.09 -9.12
N VAL A 263 18.19 -3.89 -8.73
CA VAL A 263 19.61 -3.63 -9.05
C VAL A 263 19.85 -3.51 -10.56
N GLN A 264 19.23 -4.38 -11.38
CA GLN A 264 19.37 -4.35 -12.85
C GLN A 264 18.73 -3.10 -13.44
N HIS A 265 17.58 -2.67 -12.94
CA HIS A 265 16.90 -1.46 -13.37
C HIS A 265 17.75 -0.22 -13.04
N LEU A 266 18.23 -0.10 -11.80
CA LEU A 266 19.10 1.01 -11.41
C LEU A 266 20.39 1.07 -12.24
N GLN A 267 21.01 -0.08 -12.54
CA GLN A 267 22.21 -0.13 -13.36
C GLN A 267 21.96 0.38 -14.80
N ALA A 268 20.78 0.10 -15.35
CA ALA A 268 20.38 0.58 -16.67
C ALA A 268 20.00 2.07 -16.67
N GLU A 269 19.29 2.53 -15.63
CA GLU A 269 18.81 3.90 -15.50
C GLU A 269 19.95 4.89 -15.16
N ILE A 270 20.96 4.44 -14.39
CA ILE A 270 22.06 5.28 -13.89
C ILE A 270 23.42 4.81 -14.47
N PRO A 271 23.63 4.92 -15.78
CA PRO A 271 24.86 4.44 -16.42
C PRO A 271 26.08 5.37 -16.21
N ASN A 272 25.88 6.60 -15.70
CA ASN A 272 26.97 7.60 -15.53
C ASN A 272 26.60 8.69 -14.53
N GLY A 273 27.56 9.53 -14.16
CA GLY A 273 27.39 10.62 -13.18
C GLY A 273 26.28 11.61 -13.55
N ALA A 274 26.16 12.00 -14.82
CA ALA A 274 25.11 12.93 -15.25
C ALA A 274 23.69 12.35 -15.08
N ALA A 275 23.52 11.04 -15.25
CA ALA A 275 22.26 10.36 -14.94
C ALA A 275 22.00 10.35 -13.44
N ALA A 276 23.02 10.06 -12.62
CA ALA A 276 22.91 10.09 -11.16
C ALA A 276 22.52 11.50 -10.67
N ASP A 277 23.12 12.55 -11.21
CA ASP A 277 22.81 13.94 -10.83
C ASP A 277 21.35 14.31 -11.14
N ARG A 278 20.82 13.88 -12.29
CA ARG A 278 19.39 14.08 -12.63
C ARG A 278 18.45 13.33 -11.67
N ILE A 279 18.76 12.09 -11.38
CA ILE A 279 17.96 11.29 -10.41
C ILE A 279 17.99 11.97 -9.04
N MET A 280 19.15 12.40 -8.55
CA MET A 280 19.27 13.09 -7.27
C MET A 280 18.49 14.41 -7.23
N ALA A 281 18.44 15.16 -8.34
CA ALA A 281 17.62 16.37 -8.44
C ALA A 281 16.12 16.04 -8.33
N GLY A 282 15.64 15.06 -9.09
CA GLY A 282 14.24 14.60 -9.04
C GLY A 282 13.84 14.06 -7.66
N LEU A 283 14.70 13.31 -6.99
CA LEU A 283 14.43 12.80 -5.64
C LEU A 283 14.31 13.93 -4.61
N ARG A 284 15.11 14.99 -4.72
CA ARG A 284 14.98 16.18 -3.85
C ARG A 284 13.65 16.90 -4.09
N GLU A 285 13.24 17.06 -5.35
CA GLU A 285 11.97 17.67 -5.70
C GLU A 285 10.80 16.84 -5.13
N GLN A 286 10.81 15.54 -5.32
CA GLN A 286 9.80 14.63 -4.76
C GLN A 286 9.75 14.72 -3.23
N ALA A 287 10.89 14.59 -2.55
CA ALA A 287 10.96 14.68 -1.09
C ALA A 287 10.45 16.04 -0.57
N SER A 288 10.64 17.12 -1.33
CA SER A 288 10.16 18.45 -0.95
C SER A 288 8.63 18.58 -0.98
N SER A 289 7.94 17.71 -1.69
CA SER A 289 6.47 17.66 -1.75
C SER A 289 5.84 16.77 -0.67
N ILE A 290 6.63 16.01 0.09
CA ILE A 290 6.17 15.07 1.11
C ILE A 290 6.46 15.69 2.49
N ASP A 291 5.48 15.65 3.39
CA ASP A 291 5.66 16.13 4.77
C ASP A 291 6.56 15.18 5.56
N ALA A 292 7.64 15.72 6.13
CA ALA A 292 8.61 14.94 6.88
C ALA A 292 8.05 14.36 8.19
N ASN A 293 7.04 15.02 8.80
CA ASN A 293 6.38 14.46 9.99
C ASN A 293 5.52 13.26 9.60
N ASP A 294 4.77 13.33 8.50
CA ASP A 294 3.96 12.21 8.04
C ASP A 294 4.84 10.98 7.79
N THR A 295 5.96 11.15 7.08
CA THR A 295 6.93 10.07 6.86
C THR A 295 7.57 9.58 8.15
N LEU A 296 7.97 10.47 9.05
CA LEU A 296 8.53 10.10 10.35
C LEU A 296 7.59 9.16 11.13
N TYR A 297 6.32 9.51 11.20
CA TYR A 297 5.32 8.71 11.89
C TYR A 297 5.01 7.40 11.14
N ALA A 298 4.89 7.42 9.81
CA ALA A 298 4.69 6.23 9.00
C ALA A 298 5.83 5.21 9.16
N LEU A 299 7.09 5.67 9.22
CA LEU A 299 8.23 4.78 9.44
C LEU A 299 8.30 4.24 10.87
N LYS A 300 7.91 5.03 11.88
CA LYS A 300 7.84 4.60 13.28
C LYS A 300 6.73 3.58 13.51
N SER A 301 5.60 3.70 12.83
CA SER A 301 4.40 2.88 13.06
C SER A 301 4.62 1.38 12.89
N SER A 302 5.64 0.98 12.13
CA SER A 302 5.99 -0.43 11.95
C SER A 302 6.67 -1.09 13.16
N GLY A 303 6.84 -0.36 14.25
CA GLY A 303 7.55 -0.85 15.43
C GLY A 303 6.85 -1.99 16.19
N ASP A 304 5.55 -2.14 16.01
CA ASP A 304 4.71 -3.18 16.62
C ASP A 304 4.41 -4.36 15.67
N TYR A 305 5.02 -4.38 14.47
CA TYR A 305 4.81 -5.44 13.50
C TYR A 305 5.67 -6.68 13.81
N ASP A 306 5.04 -7.75 14.25
CA ASP A 306 5.66 -9.09 14.41
C ASP A 306 4.61 -10.21 14.43
N PRO A 307 4.06 -10.64 13.29
CA PRO A 307 3.07 -11.71 13.27
C PRO A 307 3.67 -13.11 13.43
N GLU A 308 5.00 -13.27 13.38
CA GLU A 308 5.67 -14.57 13.41
C GLU A 308 5.25 -15.48 14.58
N PRO A 309 5.11 -14.99 15.82
CA PRO A 309 4.72 -15.84 16.95
C PRO A 309 3.35 -16.49 16.79
N ASN A 310 2.45 -15.91 16.00
CA ASN A 310 1.05 -16.31 15.89
C ASN A 310 0.68 -16.93 14.52
N LEU A 311 1.66 -17.18 13.65
CA LEU A 311 1.41 -17.73 12.30
C LEU A 311 0.65 -19.06 12.32
N THR A 312 0.85 -19.89 13.32
CA THR A 312 0.13 -21.19 13.48
C THR A 312 -1.35 -21.01 13.83
N ALA A 313 -1.75 -19.82 14.30
CA ALA A 313 -3.13 -19.50 14.63
C ALA A 313 -3.93 -18.93 13.45
N ILE A 314 -3.27 -18.59 12.36
CA ILE A 314 -3.92 -18.11 11.13
C ILE A 314 -4.73 -19.23 10.51
N LYS A 315 -6.03 -18.98 10.35
CA LYS A 315 -7.02 -19.94 9.83
C LYS A 315 -7.38 -19.71 8.36
N THR A 316 -7.14 -18.50 7.89
CA THR A 316 -7.50 -18.07 6.54
C THR A 316 -6.51 -18.58 5.51
N LYS A 317 -6.94 -18.71 4.25
CA LYS A 317 -6.03 -19.03 3.13
C LYS A 317 -5.05 -17.88 2.92
N VAL A 318 -3.77 -18.22 2.69
CA VAL A 318 -2.71 -17.23 2.46
C VAL A 318 -1.96 -17.53 1.18
N LEU A 319 -1.87 -16.56 0.26
CA LEU A 319 -0.91 -16.54 -0.82
C LEU A 319 0.06 -15.36 -0.63
N ALA A 320 1.27 -15.62 -0.13
CA ALA A 320 2.31 -14.61 0.02
C ALA A 320 3.11 -14.48 -1.29
N LEU A 321 3.09 -13.29 -1.91
CA LEU A 321 3.85 -13.00 -3.11
C LEU A 321 5.06 -12.13 -2.77
N ASN A 322 6.26 -12.57 -3.17
CA ASN A 322 7.48 -11.76 -3.11
C ASN A 322 8.18 -11.72 -4.47
N PHE A 323 9.08 -10.76 -4.69
CA PHE A 323 9.90 -10.67 -5.90
C PHE A 323 11.35 -11.01 -5.57
N GLY A 324 12.01 -11.76 -6.44
CA GLY A 324 13.35 -12.30 -6.19
C GLY A 324 14.46 -11.24 -6.15
N ASP A 325 14.18 -10.04 -6.70
CA ASP A 325 15.05 -8.87 -6.72
C ASP A 325 14.64 -7.77 -5.71
N ASP A 326 13.75 -8.09 -4.76
CA ASP A 326 13.30 -7.17 -3.68
C ASP A 326 14.38 -7.07 -2.60
N GLU A 327 15.00 -5.89 -2.47
CA GLU A 327 16.05 -5.63 -1.48
C GLU A 327 15.51 -5.32 -0.07
N PHE A 328 14.20 -5.05 0.09
CA PHE A 328 13.56 -4.96 1.41
C PHE A 328 13.24 -6.32 2.01
N ASN A 329 12.92 -7.30 1.16
CA ASN A 329 12.60 -8.67 1.53
C ASN A 329 13.49 -9.65 0.74
N PRO A 330 14.83 -9.58 0.88
CA PRO A 330 15.74 -10.25 -0.02
C PRO A 330 15.59 -11.78 0.09
N GLU A 331 15.36 -12.43 -1.03
CA GLU A 331 15.21 -13.89 -1.11
C GLU A 331 16.44 -14.65 -0.56
N GLY A 332 17.63 -14.08 -0.71
CA GLY A 332 18.87 -14.66 -0.24
C GLY A 332 18.97 -14.90 1.28
N VAL A 333 18.06 -14.33 2.08
CA VAL A 333 17.97 -14.65 3.53
C VAL A 333 17.01 -15.80 3.81
N HIS A 334 16.28 -16.31 2.81
CA HIS A 334 15.44 -17.51 2.87
C HIS A 334 14.40 -17.52 4.02
N LEU A 335 13.81 -16.38 4.35
CA LEU A 335 12.86 -16.26 5.47
C LEU A 335 11.45 -16.72 5.11
N LEU A 336 10.94 -16.36 3.92
CA LEU A 336 9.54 -16.58 3.56
C LEU A 336 9.16 -18.07 3.58
N GLY A 337 9.98 -18.93 3.00
CA GLY A 337 9.71 -20.36 2.91
C GLY A 337 9.52 -21.08 4.26
N PRO A 338 10.42 -20.91 5.25
CA PRO A 338 10.20 -21.45 6.59
C PRO A 338 8.99 -20.86 7.31
N LEU A 339 8.72 -19.57 7.15
CA LEU A 339 7.63 -18.88 7.85
C LEU A 339 6.25 -19.30 7.30
N ILE A 340 6.09 -19.37 5.98
CA ILE A 340 4.81 -19.75 5.37
C ILE A 340 4.39 -21.18 5.73
N ARG A 341 5.33 -22.08 5.95
CA ARG A 341 5.03 -23.46 6.41
C ARG A 341 4.41 -23.53 7.81
N LYS A 342 4.49 -22.45 8.60
CA LYS A 342 3.80 -22.37 9.91
C LYS A 342 2.31 -22.09 9.74
N VAL A 343 1.88 -21.55 8.59
CA VAL A 343 0.48 -21.26 8.29
C VAL A 343 -0.20 -22.49 7.72
N HIS A 344 -1.35 -22.88 8.26
CA HIS A 344 -2.05 -24.12 7.90
C HIS A 344 -2.38 -24.21 6.40
N ASP A 345 -3.00 -23.16 5.84
CA ASP A 345 -3.33 -23.05 4.40
C ASP A 345 -2.50 -21.90 3.78
N GLY A 346 -1.18 -22.02 3.89
CA GLY A 346 -0.22 -21.01 3.48
C GLY A 346 0.60 -21.43 2.27
N HIS A 347 0.59 -20.62 1.22
CA HIS A 347 1.43 -20.76 0.04
C HIS A 347 2.27 -19.50 -0.18
N ALA A 348 3.46 -19.68 -0.74
CA ALA A 348 4.32 -18.56 -1.13
C ALA A 348 4.76 -18.70 -2.58
N VAL A 349 4.80 -17.57 -3.26
CA VAL A 349 5.40 -17.44 -4.59
C VAL A 349 6.52 -16.40 -4.48
N VAL A 350 7.72 -16.76 -4.91
CA VAL A 350 8.80 -15.82 -5.16
C VAL A 350 8.95 -15.69 -6.67
N GLN A 351 8.41 -14.63 -7.25
CA GLN A 351 8.53 -14.37 -8.68
C GLN A 351 9.97 -13.96 -8.98
N PRO A 352 10.69 -14.66 -9.87
CA PRO A 352 12.07 -14.32 -10.22
C PRO A 352 12.19 -12.89 -10.75
N GLY A 353 13.27 -12.20 -10.36
CA GLY A 353 13.66 -10.92 -10.97
C GLY A 353 13.95 -11.08 -12.46
N SER A 354 13.76 -10.02 -13.23
CA SER A 354 13.98 -9.97 -14.67
C SER A 354 14.42 -8.56 -15.10
N ASP A 355 14.75 -8.39 -16.38
CA ASP A 355 15.01 -7.09 -17.00
C ASP A 355 13.80 -6.13 -17.03
N ARG A 356 12.60 -6.63 -16.68
CA ARG A 356 11.35 -5.86 -16.57
C ARG A 356 10.88 -5.66 -15.15
N SER A 357 11.55 -6.24 -14.17
CA SER A 357 11.22 -6.06 -12.75
C SER A 357 11.93 -4.84 -12.15
N PHE A 358 11.39 -4.34 -11.07
CA PHE A 358 11.77 -3.09 -10.41
C PHE A 358 12.05 -3.31 -8.91
N GLY A 359 12.54 -4.49 -8.53
CA GLY A 359 12.71 -4.84 -7.11
C GLY A 359 11.41 -4.74 -6.34
N HIS A 360 11.43 -4.08 -5.19
CA HIS A 360 10.23 -3.84 -4.38
C HIS A 360 9.14 -3.04 -5.13
N LEU A 361 9.57 -2.09 -6.00
CA LEU A 361 8.65 -1.30 -6.83
C LEU A 361 7.88 -2.11 -7.87
N THR A 362 8.24 -3.38 -8.13
CA THR A 362 7.44 -4.27 -8.97
C THR A 362 5.99 -4.35 -8.48
N MET A 363 5.74 -4.13 -7.19
CA MET A 363 4.38 -4.02 -6.64
C MET A 363 3.54 -2.91 -7.32
N ALA A 364 4.16 -1.81 -7.75
CA ALA A 364 3.49 -0.69 -8.44
C ALA A 364 3.23 -0.98 -9.94
N HIS A 365 3.67 -2.14 -10.43
CA HIS A 365 3.50 -2.63 -11.78
C HIS A 365 2.61 -3.88 -11.81
N PRO A 366 1.30 -3.75 -11.49
CA PRO A 366 0.39 -4.88 -11.29
C PRO A 366 0.26 -5.76 -12.53
N GLU A 367 0.54 -5.26 -13.73
CA GLU A 367 0.56 -6.06 -14.97
C GLU A 367 1.60 -7.18 -14.95
N LEU A 368 2.63 -7.08 -14.11
CA LEU A 368 3.68 -8.08 -13.99
C LEU A 368 3.32 -9.23 -13.05
N TRP A 369 2.29 -9.06 -12.19
CA TRP A 369 1.92 -10.05 -11.17
C TRP A 369 0.40 -10.28 -11.01
N ALA A 370 -0.43 -9.69 -11.89
CA ALA A 370 -1.88 -9.86 -11.87
C ALA A 370 -2.32 -11.34 -12.01
N ASN A 371 -1.52 -12.19 -12.65
CA ASN A 371 -1.77 -13.63 -12.75
C ASN A 371 -1.80 -14.30 -11.37
N HIS A 372 -0.94 -13.91 -10.42
CA HIS A 372 -0.95 -14.46 -9.07
C HIS A 372 -2.20 -14.03 -8.29
N VAL A 373 -2.71 -12.81 -8.54
CA VAL A 373 -4.01 -12.40 -7.98
C VAL A 373 -5.14 -13.26 -8.56
N ALA A 374 -5.10 -13.54 -9.88
CA ALA A 374 -6.10 -14.39 -10.52
C ALA A 374 -6.08 -15.82 -9.96
N ASP A 375 -4.89 -16.37 -9.73
CA ASP A 375 -4.74 -17.70 -9.13
C ASP A 375 -5.30 -17.72 -7.72
N PHE A 376 -4.94 -16.75 -6.88
CA PHE A 376 -5.44 -16.60 -5.52
C PHE A 376 -6.97 -16.48 -5.47
N MET A 377 -7.56 -15.58 -6.27
CA MET A 377 -9.01 -15.40 -6.30
C MET A 377 -9.76 -16.66 -6.78
N ARG A 378 -9.17 -17.39 -7.73
CA ARG A 378 -9.73 -18.68 -8.20
C ARG A 378 -9.69 -19.76 -7.10
N GLU A 379 -8.63 -19.78 -6.30
CA GLU A 379 -8.53 -20.70 -5.16
C GLU A 379 -9.48 -20.37 -4.01
N LEU A 380 -9.86 -19.09 -3.85
CA LEU A 380 -10.92 -18.69 -2.91
C LEU A 380 -12.31 -19.09 -3.41
N GLY A 381 -12.48 -19.27 -4.72
CA GLY A 381 -13.76 -19.57 -5.35
C GLY A 381 -14.62 -18.34 -5.62
N ASP A 382 -15.58 -18.47 -6.53
CA ASP A 382 -16.44 -17.35 -6.98
C ASP A 382 -17.46 -16.90 -5.92
N ASN A 383 -17.78 -17.77 -4.94
CA ASN A 383 -18.62 -17.47 -3.79
C ASN A 383 -18.54 -18.63 -2.77
N PRO A 384 -17.93 -18.45 -1.59
CA PRO A 384 -17.65 -19.54 -0.65
C PRO A 384 -18.89 -20.23 -0.08
N LYS A 385 -20.09 -19.72 -0.31
CA LYS A 385 -21.34 -20.32 0.24
C LYS A 385 -22.12 -21.21 -0.73
N LYS A 386 -21.84 -21.20 -2.05
CA LYS A 386 -22.52 -22.12 -2.98
C LYS A 386 -22.09 -23.58 -2.83
N GLU A 387 -20.85 -23.84 -2.42
CA GLU A 387 -20.33 -25.22 -2.31
C GLU A 387 -20.67 -25.92 -0.98
N ARG A 388 -20.97 -25.19 0.10
CA ARG A 388 -21.32 -25.81 1.40
C ARG A 388 -22.77 -26.28 1.51
N GLN A 389 -23.63 -25.95 0.56
CA GLN A 389 -25.02 -26.44 0.52
C GLN A 389 -25.21 -27.69 -0.36
N SER A 390 -24.14 -28.18 -1.02
CA SER A 390 -24.19 -29.35 -1.89
C SER A 390 -23.43 -30.58 -1.33
N LYS A 391 -23.12 -30.60 -0.02
CA LYS A 391 -22.57 -31.80 0.66
C LYS A 391 -23.43 -32.18 1.87
#